data_edfa10f60ce3d41dca296cd3ff3da640
#
_entry.id   edfa10f60ce3d41dca296cd3ff3da640
#
_cell.length_a   1.000
_cell.length_b   1.000
_cell.length_c   1.000
_cell.angle_alpha   90.00
_cell.angle_beta   90.00
_cell.angle_gamma   90.00
#
_symmetry.space_group_name_H-M   'P 1'
#
loop_
_entity.id
_entity.type
_entity.pdbx_description
1 polymer ?
#
loop_
_entity_poly.entity_id
_entity_poly.type
_entity_poly.pdbx_seq_one_letter_code
_entity_poly.pdbx_strand_id
1 'polypeptide(L)'
;MLLDVTAVEVRPDFLLLLDFENGERRSFDMRPLLERRPFDRLKNAVVFRLARVEDGTVVWPGNIDIAPETLYDRSTPIGEEWVRSCLLP
;
A
#
# COMPACT_ATOMS: atom_id res chain seq x y z
N MET A 1 -2.69 -16.11 -11.82
CA MET A 1 -3.21 -14.85 -12.36
C MET A 1 -2.91 -13.74 -11.37
N LEU A 2 -2.37 -12.65 -11.86
CA LEU A 2 -2.03 -11.53 -10.99
C LEU A 2 -3.25 -10.65 -10.77
N LEU A 3 -3.44 -10.21 -9.52
CA LEU A 3 -4.47 -9.24 -9.20
C LEU A 3 -3.84 -7.86 -9.26
N ASP A 4 -4.38 -7.00 -10.11
CA ASP A 4 -3.89 -5.63 -10.20
C ASP A 4 -4.46 -4.77 -9.09
N VAL A 5 -3.62 -3.87 -8.59
CA VAL A 5 -4.06 -2.81 -7.69
C VAL A 5 -4.72 -1.73 -8.54
N THR A 6 -5.90 -1.30 -8.14
CA THR A 6 -6.65 -0.28 -8.88
C THR A 6 -6.62 1.08 -8.19
N ALA A 7 -6.37 1.10 -6.88
CA ALA A 7 -6.27 2.36 -6.13
C ALA A 7 -5.39 2.18 -4.91
N VAL A 8 -4.73 3.24 -4.50
CA VAL A 8 -3.93 3.27 -3.28
C VAL A 8 -4.22 4.54 -2.51
N GLU A 9 -4.32 4.41 -1.19
CA GLU A 9 -4.44 5.54 -0.29
C GLU A 9 -3.37 5.42 0.79
N VAL A 10 -2.59 6.48 0.98
CA VAL A 10 -1.56 6.51 2.01
C VAL A 10 -2.18 6.91 3.33
N ARG A 11 -1.90 6.13 4.37
CA ARG A 11 -2.41 6.35 5.72
C ARG A 11 -1.25 6.59 6.69
N PRO A 12 -1.52 7.15 7.87
CA PRO A 12 -0.47 7.32 8.88
C PRO A 12 0.21 6.03 9.25
N ASP A 13 1.42 6.13 9.79
CA ASP A 13 2.23 5.00 10.24
C ASP A 13 2.66 4.06 9.11
N PHE A 14 2.85 4.62 7.91
CA PHE A 14 3.33 3.87 6.75
C PHE A 14 2.40 2.73 6.34
N LEU A 15 1.10 2.96 6.47
CA LEU A 15 0.08 2.04 6.00
C LEU A 15 -0.42 2.45 4.63
N LEU A 16 -0.71 1.46 3.80
CA LEU A 16 -1.35 1.66 2.50
C LEU A 16 -2.70 0.95 2.51
N LEU A 17 -3.73 1.66 2.05
CA LEU A 17 -5.00 1.03 1.74
C LEU A 17 -5.02 0.74 0.26
N LEU A 18 -5.28 -0.49 -0.11
CA LEU A 18 -5.21 -0.96 -1.49
C LEU A 18 -6.57 -1.48 -1.92
N ASP A 19 -6.99 -1.06 -3.11
CA ASP A 19 -8.13 -1.67 -3.79
C ASP A 19 -7.58 -2.54 -4.91
N PHE A 20 -8.07 -3.76 -5.00
CA PHE A 20 -7.66 -4.72 -6.03
C PHE A 20 -8.78 -4.88 -7.06
N GLU A 21 -8.42 -5.34 -8.24
CA GLU A 21 -9.37 -5.47 -9.35
C GLU A 21 -10.53 -6.44 -9.08
N ASN A 22 -10.34 -7.36 -8.13
CA ASN A 22 -11.40 -8.29 -7.72
C ASN A 22 -12.38 -7.69 -6.72
N GLY A 23 -12.24 -6.40 -6.40
CA GLY A 23 -13.12 -5.72 -5.45
C GLY A 23 -12.67 -5.79 -4.01
N GLU A 24 -11.60 -6.49 -3.71
CA GLU A 24 -11.10 -6.56 -2.33
C GLU A 24 -10.41 -5.27 -1.94
N ARG A 25 -10.61 -4.87 -0.69
CA ARG A 25 -9.89 -3.77 -0.08
C ARG A 25 -9.02 -4.34 1.03
N ARG A 26 -7.73 -4.01 1.00
CA ARG A 26 -6.75 -4.59 1.91
C ARG A 26 -5.84 -3.50 2.46
N SER A 27 -5.28 -3.74 3.64
CA SER A 27 -4.28 -2.85 4.22
C SER A 27 -2.91 -3.51 4.16
N PHE A 28 -1.90 -2.72 3.87
CA PHE A 28 -0.52 -3.19 3.75
C PHE A 28 0.37 -2.34 4.63
N ASP A 29 1.09 -2.97 5.56
CA ASP A 29 2.01 -2.29 6.45
C ASP A 29 3.40 -2.27 5.82
N MET A 30 3.88 -1.07 5.48
CA MET A 30 5.18 -0.91 4.84
C MET A 30 6.35 -0.96 5.83
N ARG A 31 6.09 -0.85 7.13
CA ARG A 31 7.17 -0.75 8.11
C ARG A 31 8.20 -1.88 8.05
N PRO A 32 7.81 -3.15 7.88
CA PRO A 32 8.81 -4.21 7.76
C PRO A 32 9.74 -4.06 6.56
N LEU A 33 9.28 -3.40 5.49
CA LEU A 33 10.07 -3.22 4.27
C LEU A 33 10.95 -1.99 4.32
N LEU A 34 10.71 -1.06 5.23
CA LEU A 34 11.45 0.21 5.27
C LEU A 34 12.92 0.04 5.63
N GLU A 35 13.30 -1.10 6.17
CA GLU A 35 14.69 -1.41 6.49
C GLU A 35 15.44 -2.02 5.31
N ARG A 36 14.77 -2.24 4.19
CA ARG A 36 15.34 -2.87 3.00
C ARG A 36 15.41 -1.89 1.84
N ARG A 37 16.47 -1.99 1.05
CA ARG A 37 16.57 -1.22 -0.18
C ARG A 37 15.66 -1.82 -1.24
N PRO A 38 15.05 -1.03 -2.09
CA PRO A 38 15.11 0.45 -2.19
C PRO A 38 14.12 1.16 -1.27
N PHE A 39 13.38 0.42 -0.44
CA PHE A 39 12.27 0.96 0.34
C PHE A 39 12.72 1.85 1.50
N ASP A 40 14.00 1.81 1.87
CA ASP A 40 14.52 2.65 2.93
C ASP A 40 14.33 4.15 2.64
N ARG A 41 14.22 4.55 1.37
CA ARG A 41 13.94 5.93 0.99
C ARG A 41 12.54 6.37 1.41
N LEU A 42 11.65 5.41 1.61
CA LEU A 42 10.27 5.69 1.97
C LEU A 42 10.08 6.01 3.45
N LYS A 43 11.14 5.92 4.23
CA LYS A 43 11.12 6.42 5.61
C LYS A 43 10.83 7.91 5.66
N ASN A 44 11.15 8.62 4.58
CA ASN A 44 10.76 10.01 4.44
C ASN A 44 9.26 10.05 4.13
N ALA A 45 8.47 10.59 5.07
CA ALA A 45 7.02 10.61 4.94
C ALA A 45 6.54 11.38 3.72
N VAL A 46 7.27 12.43 3.31
CA VAL A 46 6.91 13.20 2.12
C VAL A 46 7.01 12.32 0.87
N VAL A 47 8.07 11.54 0.75
CA VAL A 47 8.25 10.62 -0.38
C VAL A 47 7.21 9.52 -0.33
N PHE A 48 6.95 8.96 0.85
CA PHE A 48 5.99 7.89 1.02
C PHE A 48 4.59 8.31 0.55
N ARG A 49 4.21 9.54 0.80
CA ARG A 49 2.90 10.06 0.40
C ARG A 49 2.73 10.18 -1.11
N LEU A 50 3.79 10.07 -1.87
CA LEU A 50 3.75 10.17 -3.32
C LEU A 50 3.44 8.83 -3.99
N ALA A 51 3.05 7.82 -3.21
CA ALA A 51 2.63 6.53 -3.75
C ALA A 51 1.50 6.71 -4.76
N ARG A 52 1.59 5.99 -5.87
CA ARG A 52 0.55 6.00 -6.88
C ARG A 52 0.45 4.62 -7.53
N VAL A 53 -0.67 4.38 -8.19
CA VAL A 53 -0.87 3.14 -8.94
C VAL A 53 -0.34 3.34 -10.36
N GLU A 54 0.47 2.41 -10.81
CA GLU A 54 0.99 2.39 -12.17
C GLU A 54 1.18 0.93 -12.58
N ASP A 55 0.66 0.57 -13.74
CA ASP A 55 0.76 -0.80 -14.27
C ASP A 55 0.29 -1.88 -13.29
N GLY A 56 -0.78 -1.58 -12.55
CA GLY A 56 -1.39 -2.54 -11.64
C GLY A 56 -0.66 -2.74 -10.32
N THR A 57 0.30 -1.89 -10.01
CA THR A 57 0.99 -1.97 -8.71
C THR A 57 1.23 -0.57 -8.14
N VAL A 58 1.82 -0.51 -6.96
CA VAL A 58 2.12 0.76 -6.31
C VAL A 58 3.56 1.14 -6.59
N VAL A 59 3.76 2.39 -7.01
CA VAL A 59 5.09 2.92 -7.32
C VAL A 59 5.30 4.25 -6.62
N TRP A 60 6.57 4.60 -6.43
CA TRP A 60 7.01 5.87 -5.86
C TRP A 60 8.06 6.50 -6.77
N PRO A 61 8.28 7.81 -6.68
CA PRO A 61 9.36 8.45 -7.42
C PRO A 61 10.71 7.80 -7.11
N GLY A 62 11.61 7.77 -8.10
CA GLY A 62 12.93 7.17 -7.93
C GLY A 62 12.98 5.70 -8.32
N ASN A 63 12.05 5.26 -9.14
CA ASN A 63 11.98 3.88 -9.64
C ASN A 63 11.77 2.86 -8.51
N ILE A 64 11.02 3.24 -7.51
CA ILE A 64 10.66 2.34 -6.42
C ILE A 64 9.29 1.74 -6.71
N ASP A 65 9.21 0.42 -6.77
CA ASP A 65 7.94 -0.27 -6.97
C ASP A 65 7.91 -1.53 -6.12
N ILE A 66 6.74 -2.12 -6.01
CA ILE A 66 6.55 -3.35 -5.24
C ILE A 66 5.64 -4.27 -6.05
N ALA A 67 5.96 -5.55 -6.08
CA ALA A 67 5.20 -6.51 -6.87
C ALA A 67 3.77 -6.64 -6.37
N PRO A 68 2.77 -6.70 -7.28
CA PRO A 68 1.37 -6.83 -6.85
C PRO A 68 1.12 -8.10 -6.04
N GLU A 69 1.82 -9.19 -6.33
CA GLU A 69 1.68 -10.43 -5.54
C GLU A 69 2.09 -10.20 -4.09
N THR A 70 3.17 -9.46 -3.88
CA THR A 70 3.63 -9.15 -2.53
C THR A 70 2.60 -8.29 -1.79
N LEU A 71 2.04 -7.31 -2.49
CA LEU A 71 1.01 -6.46 -1.90
C LEU A 71 -0.20 -7.27 -1.47
N TYR A 72 -0.62 -8.22 -2.30
CA TYR A 72 -1.77 -9.05 -1.98
C TYR A 72 -1.46 -10.02 -0.85
N ASP A 73 -0.36 -10.77 -0.98
CA ASP A 73 -0.03 -11.86 -0.06
C ASP A 73 0.26 -11.37 1.36
N ARG A 74 0.86 -10.20 1.48
CA ARG A 74 1.27 -9.66 2.78
C ARG A 74 0.30 -8.62 3.34
N SER A 75 -0.78 -8.35 2.62
CA SER A 75 -1.80 -7.44 3.10
C SER A 75 -2.86 -8.18 3.90
N THR A 76 -3.67 -7.41 4.63
CA THR A 76 -4.75 -7.95 5.46
C THR A 76 -6.07 -7.43 4.92
N PRO A 77 -7.09 -8.29 4.73
CA PRO A 77 -8.41 -7.81 4.30
C PRO A 77 -8.98 -6.81 5.29
N ILE A 78 -9.66 -5.80 4.76
CA ILE A 78 -10.28 -4.76 5.58
C ILE A 78 -11.79 -4.97 5.56
N GLY A 79 -12.37 -5.11 6.77
CA GLY A 79 -13.81 -5.13 6.93
C GLY A 79 -14.35 -3.74 7.27
N GLU A 80 -15.68 -3.65 7.35
CA GLU A 80 -16.34 -2.40 7.71
C GLU A 80 -15.89 -1.86 9.05
N GLU A 81 -15.61 -2.73 9.99
CA GLU A 81 -15.18 -2.32 11.33
C GLU A 81 -13.89 -1.51 11.28
N TRP A 82 -12.97 -1.92 10.41
CA TRP A 82 -11.71 -1.21 10.26
C TRP A 82 -11.95 0.19 9.70
N VAL A 83 -12.79 0.29 8.68
CA VAL A 83 -13.13 1.58 8.07
C VAL A 83 -13.77 2.50 9.10
N ARG A 84 -14.68 1.95 9.89
CA ARG A 84 -15.33 2.70 10.95
C ARG A 84 -14.34 3.22 11.98
N SER A 85 -13.39 2.38 12.38
CA SER A 85 -12.33 2.76 13.32
C SER A 85 -11.47 3.89 12.79
N CYS A 86 -11.20 3.90 11.49
CA CYS A 86 -10.43 4.97 10.86
C CYS A 86 -11.18 6.29 10.81
N LEU A 87 -12.51 6.23 10.73
CA LEU A 87 -13.33 7.43 10.64
C LEU A 87 -13.64 8.05 12.01
N LEU A 88 -13.51 7.27 13.08
CA LEU A 88 -13.76 7.77 14.43
C LEU A 88 -12.53 8.51 14.94
N PRO A 89 -12.74 9.67 15.56
CA PRO A 89 -11.63 10.43 16.13
C PRO A 89 -10.96 9.70 17.28
#